data_83bb896b81d8f7a3615501f9f54c1e6d
#
_entry.id   83bb896b81d8f7a3615501f9f54c1e6d
#
_cell.length_a   1.000
_cell.length_b   1.000
_cell.length_c   1.000
_cell.angle_alpha   90.00
_cell.angle_beta   90.00
_cell.angle_gamma   90.00
#
_symmetry.space_group_name_H-M   'P 1'
#
loop_
_entity.id
_entity.type
_entity.pdbx_description
1 polymer ?
#
loop_
_entity_poly.entity_id
_entity_poly.type
_entity_poly.pdbx_seq_one_letter_code
_entity_poly.pdbx_strand_id
1 'polypeptide(L)'
;MKRFLYSVLVVLLCTSCESLLDLEPKNGVTFEHYFKTEQDLEALVTQMHGNLRIALAMITKQELMGLRVNVVKQGSDVNKIRGLNTDSFLNHSNQQQWKAYYNTLAIVDLFFDNYKKAKDVAPERVCFYCGQGEFVKAMCYFYLVRMWGDAVITKGSNYIDKYAKSPATVVLDTAIHAALRAYDMLPKYNNLKNSNNKALTSKQYGCKGSVAALLAHLYAWKAHVVGGQEDLKEAEKWASKLIEEKYRDEVGVYTLAANPEEVCTKVMYRKSAESIFELEINYQDAGSYAAFLPAYAMIGAPIVKTEEKMKIKDKDFGITISGVDSLFPLGDARREAYFYKLDDPEWQEAGLAYLYKWRYARYGASVAGEVWLNGMDVNRVIFRLADMYLLRAECRVKMNDRAGAEADLKVIRQRAGAEMWPAEKDSGDLQYDIFKEREKELLYEGQDVYKRQIETQRTAKSNILPPVLPRVYVPQK
;
A
#
# COMPACT_ATOMS: atom_id res chain seq x y z
N MET A 1 -81.64 5.40 14.74
CA MET A 1 -80.92 5.98 13.59
C MET A 1 -79.52 6.58 13.93
N LYS A 2 -79.42 7.47 14.94
CA LYS A 2 -78.08 8.07 15.26
C LYS A 2 -77.00 7.06 15.63
N ARG A 3 -77.31 6.01 16.40
CA ARG A 3 -76.30 4.97 16.78
C ARG A 3 -75.83 4.09 15.61
N PHE A 4 -76.71 3.87 14.64
CA PHE A 4 -76.36 3.12 13.42
C PHE A 4 -75.45 3.95 12.50
N LEU A 5 -75.69 5.27 12.44
CA LEU A 5 -74.83 6.18 11.67
C LEU A 5 -73.39 6.27 12.24
N TYR A 6 -73.27 6.24 13.57
CA TYR A 6 -71.91 6.20 14.22
C TYR A 6 -71.22 4.89 13.97
N SER A 7 -71.89 3.76 13.98
CA SER A 7 -71.26 2.46 13.65
C SER A 7 -70.75 2.37 12.22
N VAL A 8 -71.54 2.93 11.25
CA VAL A 8 -71.09 2.98 9.84
C VAL A 8 -69.92 3.95 9.64
N LEU A 9 -69.93 5.07 10.37
CA LEU A 9 -68.82 6.02 10.29
C LEU A 9 -67.47 5.44 10.86
N VAL A 10 -67.52 4.64 11.93
CA VAL A 10 -66.37 3.96 12.53
C VAL A 10 -65.85 2.86 11.60
N VAL A 11 -66.69 2.12 10.90
CA VAL A 11 -66.29 1.10 9.93
C VAL A 11 -65.63 1.73 8.71
N LEU A 12 -66.07 2.89 8.25
CA LEU A 12 -65.47 3.65 7.15
C LEU A 12 -64.12 4.26 7.51
N LEU A 13 -63.88 4.53 8.80
CA LEU A 13 -62.60 5.02 9.27
C LEU A 13 -61.56 3.89 9.45
N CYS A 14 -61.97 2.63 9.54
CA CYS A 14 -61.09 1.46 9.63
C CYS A 14 -60.63 0.91 8.28
N THR A 15 -61.22 1.35 7.16
CA THR A 15 -60.73 1.06 5.80
C THR A 15 -59.74 2.14 5.34
N SER A 16 -58.82 2.54 6.21
CA SER A 16 -57.71 3.38 5.86
C SER A 16 -56.77 2.59 4.95
N CYS A 17 -56.64 3.03 3.72
CA CYS A 17 -55.82 2.43 2.70
C CYS A 17 -54.39 2.23 3.20
N GLU A 18 -54.00 0.99 3.44
CA GLU A 18 -52.57 0.60 3.60
C GLU A 18 -51.72 1.10 2.42
N SER A 19 -52.31 1.21 1.22
CA SER A 19 -51.61 1.71 0.02
C SER A 19 -51.26 3.20 0.02
N LEU A 20 -51.79 4.01 0.96
CA LEU A 20 -51.47 5.43 1.10
C LEU A 20 -50.29 5.67 2.07
N LEU A 21 -49.93 4.65 2.86
CA LEU A 21 -48.74 4.68 3.76
C LEU A 21 -47.52 4.05 3.13
N ASP A 22 -47.65 3.28 2.06
CA ASP A 22 -46.53 2.80 1.22
C ASP A 22 -46.13 3.88 0.20
N LEU A 23 -45.83 5.06 0.68
CA LEU A 23 -45.09 6.04 -0.11
C LEU A 23 -43.64 5.58 -0.15
N GLU A 24 -43.30 4.72 -1.11
CA GLU A 24 -41.89 4.58 -1.51
C GLU A 24 -41.35 5.97 -1.83
N PRO A 25 -40.30 6.45 -1.15
CA PRO A 25 -39.74 7.76 -1.47
C PRO A 25 -39.26 7.71 -2.92
N LYS A 26 -39.97 8.31 -3.84
CA LYS A 26 -39.65 8.35 -5.28
C LYS A 26 -38.27 8.92 -5.58
N ASN A 27 -37.65 9.60 -4.62
CA ASN A 27 -36.31 10.21 -4.70
C ASN A 27 -35.37 9.72 -3.60
N GLY A 28 -35.71 8.70 -2.81
CA GLY A 28 -34.83 8.11 -1.81
C GLY A 28 -34.15 6.88 -2.38
N VAL A 29 -32.80 6.83 -2.31
CA VAL A 29 -32.07 5.60 -2.59
C VAL A 29 -32.35 4.63 -1.44
N THR A 30 -33.33 3.74 -1.61
CA THR A 30 -33.57 2.65 -0.67
C THR A 30 -32.62 1.50 -0.97
N PHE A 31 -32.27 0.69 0.03
CA PHE A 31 -31.41 -0.47 -0.12
C PHE A 31 -31.92 -1.48 -1.19
N GLU A 32 -33.24 -1.53 -1.40
CA GLU A 32 -33.87 -2.39 -2.41
C GLU A 32 -33.70 -1.88 -3.84
N HIS A 33 -33.55 -0.56 -4.01
CA HIS A 33 -33.38 0.08 -5.32
C HIS A 33 -31.93 0.35 -5.69
N TYR A 34 -31.00 0.20 -4.76
CA TYR A 34 -29.58 0.25 -5.01
C TYR A 34 -29.09 -1.09 -5.58
N PHE A 35 -27.97 -1.14 -6.25
CA PHE A 35 -27.35 -2.32 -6.89
C PHE A 35 -28.06 -2.81 -8.19
N LYS A 36 -28.75 -1.95 -8.91
CA LYS A 36 -29.45 -2.34 -10.15
C LYS A 36 -28.68 -2.00 -11.42
N THR A 37 -27.92 -0.93 -11.39
CA THR A 37 -27.25 -0.38 -12.56
C THR A 37 -25.73 -0.61 -12.53
N GLU A 38 -25.08 -0.43 -13.68
CA GLU A 38 -23.61 -0.47 -13.76
C GLU A 38 -22.97 0.65 -12.94
N GLN A 39 -23.61 1.83 -12.88
CA GLN A 39 -23.17 2.96 -12.08
C GLN A 39 -23.19 2.65 -10.58
N ASP A 40 -24.16 1.89 -10.12
CA ASP A 40 -24.24 1.46 -8.72
C ASP A 40 -23.04 0.53 -8.37
N LEU A 41 -22.71 -0.40 -9.27
CA LEU A 41 -21.54 -1.27 -9.09
C LEU A 41 -20.24 -0.47 -9.12
N GLU A 42 -20.11 0.49 -10.04
CA GLU A 42 -18.95 1.38 -10.12
C GLU A 42 -18.80 2.25 -8.88
N ALA A 43 -19.88 2.77 -8.33
CA ALA A 43 -19.87 3.57 -7.11
C ALA A 43 -19.33 2.78 -5.91
N LEU A 44 -19.75 1.51 -5.76
CA LEU A 44 -19.20 0.63 -4.71
C LEU A 44 -17.71 0.32 -4.92
N VAL A 45 -17.32 0.03 -6.14
CA VAL A 45 -15.88 -0.19 -6.45
C VAL A 45 -15.05 1.07 -6.18
N THR A 46 -15.55 2.24 -6.55
CA THR A 46 -14.93 3.51 -6.22
C THR A 46 -14.79 3.70 -4.71
N GLN A 47 -15.84 3.36 -3.95
CA GLN A 47 -15.80 3.40 -2.49
C GLN A 47 -14.79 2.41 -1.90
N MET A 48 -14.71 1.17 -2.43
CA MET A 48 -13.70 0.19 -2.00
C MET A 48 -12.27 0.73 -2.17
N HIS A 49 -11.96 1.29 -3.35
CA HIS A 49 -10.65 1.87 -3.63
C HIS A 49 -10.36 3.12 -2.78
N GLY A 50 -11.39 3.94 -2.53
CA GLY A 50 -11.30 5.07 -1.61
C GLY A 50 -10.96 4.64 -0.18
N ASN A 51 -11.66 3.64 0.33
CA ASN A 51 -11.41 3.07 1.67
C ASN A 51 -10.04 2.38 1.74
N LEU A 52 -9.64 1.62 0.70
CA LEU A 52 -8.32 1.00 0.62
C LEU A 52 -7.22 2.06 0.66
N ARG A 53 -7.38 3.17 -0.06
CA ARG A 53 -6.46 4.31 0.00
C ARG A 53 -6.30 4.83 1.43
N ILE A 54 -7.41 5.03 2.15
CA ILE A 54 -7.38 5.47 3.55
C ILE A 54 -6.68 4.44 4.44
N ALA A 55 -7.01 3.15 4.28
CA ALA A 55 -6.40 2.08 5.06
C ALA A 55 -4.88 2.02 4.87
N LEU A 56 -4.41 2.09 3.63
CA LEU A 56 -2.98 2.06 3.31
C LEU A 56 -2.26 3.36 3.73
N ALA A 57 -2.95 4.49 3.70
CA ALA A 57 -2.39 5.78 4.14
C ALA A 57 -2.13 5.83 5.66
N MET A 58 -2.95 5.16 6.46
CA MET A 58 -2.77 5.12 7.92
C MET A 58 -1.53 4.36 8.38
N ILE A 59 -0.90 3.57 7.50
CA ILE A 59 0.30 2.78 7.80
C ILE A 59 1.56 3.64 7.88
N THR A 60 1.54 4.91 7.45
CA THR A 60 2.74 5.74 7.29
C THR A 60 3.64 5.77 8.52
N LYS A 61 3.10 5.82 9.73
CA LYS A 61 3.91 5.77 10.96
C LYS A 61 4.49 4.38 11.25
N GLN A 62 3.79 3.32 10.87
CA GLN A 62 4.25 1.94 11.04
C GLN A 62 5.36 1.62 10.02
N GLU A 63 5.28 2.18 8.84
CA GLU A 63 6.34 2.09 7.82
C GLU A 63 7.60 2.85 8.24
N LEU A 64 7.47 3.94 9.01
CA LEU A 64 8.60 4.60 9.66
C LEU A 64 9.35 3.70 10.64
N MET A 65 8.69 2.69 11.20
CA MET A 65 9.34 1.73 12.12
C MET A 65 10.30 0.75 11.43
N GLY A 66 10.12 0.51 10.14
CA GLY A 66 11.07 -0.24 9.33
C GLY A 66 12.28 0.57 8.92
N LEU A 67 12.31 1.86 9.23
CA LEU A 67 13.46 2.69 8.95
C LEU A 67 14.69 2.17 9.69
N ARG A 68 15.82 2.20 9.03
CA ARG A 68 17.12 2.01 9.68
C ARG A 68 17.24 3.04 10.79
N VAL A 69 17.16 2.54 11.98
CA VAL A 69 17.25 3.34 13.20
C VAL A 69 18.57 4.13 13.28
N ASN A 70 19.61 3.66 12.59
CA ASN A 70 20.90 4.32 12.52
C ASN A 70 20.94 5.53 11.57
N VAL A 71 19.95 5.66 10.71
CA VAL A 71 19.86 6.73 9.70
C VAL A 71 19.03 7.90 10.22
N VAL A 72 18.23 7.70 11.26
CA VAL A 72 17.30 8.69 11.78
C VAL A 72 17.85 9.36 13.03
N LYS A 73 17.80 10.71 13.07
CA LYS A 73 18.14 11.47 14.27
C LYS A 73 17.26 11.05 15.45
N GLN A 74 17.85 11.00 16.61
CA GLN A 74 17.13 10.63 17.82
C GLN A 74 16.09 11.68 18.20
N GLY A 75 14.84 11.26 18.23
CA GLY A 75 13.72 11.98 18.82
C GLY A 75 12.98 11.09 19.80
N SER A 76 11.98 11.62 20.50
CA SER A 76 11.24 10.89 21.53
C SER A 76 10.58 9.63 20.98
N ASP A 77 9.97 9.72 19.81
CA ASP A 77 9.26 8.60 19.18
C ASP A 77 10.21 7.59 18.56
N VAL A 78 11.34 8.04 17.99
CA VAL A 78 12.39 7.15 17.48
C VAL A 78 13.04 6.36 18.61
N ASN A 79 13.26 6.96 19.77
CA ASN A 79 13.79 6.26 20.94
C ASN A 79 12.81 5.20 21.49
N LYS A 80 11.51 5.46 21.45
CA LYS A 80 10.47 4.49 21.81
C LYS A 80 10.47 3.29 20.85
N ILE A 81 10.62 3.55 19.54
CA ILE A 81 10.75 2.52 18.51
C ILE A 81 12.04 1.70 18.72
N ARG A 82 13.18 2.36 19.01
CA ARG A 82 14.48 1.72 19.26
C ARG A 82 14.49 0.87 20.50
N GLY A 83 13.90 1.36 21.58
CA GLY A 83 13.86 0.68 22.87
C GLY A 83 12.99 -0.56 22.87
N LEU A 84 12.33 -0.91 21.74
CA LEU A 84 11.32 -1.96 21.69
C LEU A 84 10.34 -1.82 22.87
N ASN A 85 10.11 -0.58 23.31
CA ASN A 85 9.15 -0.32 24.37
C ASN A 85 7.74 -0.51 23.80
N THR A 86 7.35 -1.79 23.76
CA THR A 86 6.09 -2.26 23.23
C THR A 86 4.91 -1.57 23.89
N ASP A 87 5.02 -1.18 25.16
CA ASP A 87 3.91 -0.56 25.90
C ASP A 87 3.62 0.86 25.42
N SER A 88 4.63 1.69 25.20
CA SER A 88 4.41 3.04 24.67
C SER A 88 4.05 3.02 23.17
N PHE A 89 4.48 2.00 22.43
CA PHE A 89 4.13 1.76 21.05
C PHE A 89 2.69 1.24 20.91
N LEU A 90 2.32 0.26 21.72
CA LEU A 90 0.98 -0.32 21.78
C LEU A 90 -0.09 0.68 22.24
N ASN A 91 0.28 1.65 23.07
CA ASN A 91 -0.63 2.67 23.59
C ASN A 91 -0.87 3.87 22.64
N HIS A 92 -0.19 3.96 21.49
CA HIS A 92 -0.53 4.94 20.46
C HIS A 92 -1.77 4.46 19.69
N SER A 93 -2.94 4.83 20.18
CA SER A 93 -4.27 4.35 19.79
C SER A 93 -4.61 4.37 18.30
N ASN A 94 -3.94 5.22 17.51
CA ASN A 94 -4.19 5.32 16.06
C ASN A 94 -3.37 4.34 15.21
N GLN A 95 -2.39 3.66 15.78
CA GLN A 95 -1.46 2.79 15.03
C GLN A 95 -1.85 1.31 15.08
N GLN A 96 -2.78 0.94 15.95
CA GLN A 96 -3.23 -0.44 16.14
C GLN A 96 -4.55 -0.76 15.44
N GLN A 97 -5.12 0.20 14.72
CA GLN A 97 -6.46 0.02 14.21
C GLN A 97 -6.46 -0.67 12.84
N TRP A 98 -6.70 -1.96 12.83
CA TRP A 98 -7.11 -2.71 11.65
C TRP A 98 -8.51 -2.30 11.13
N LYS A 99 -9.22 -1.43 11.86
CA LYS A 99 -10.57 -0.95 11.54
C LYS A 99 -10.70 -0.46 10.09
N ALA A 100 -9.71 0.27 9.56
CA ALA A 100 -9.78 0.79 8.19
C ALA A 100 -9.81 -0.33 7.13
N TYR A 101 -9.09 -1.43 7.36
CA TYR A 101 -9.14 -2.60 6.48
C TYR A 101 -10.47 -3.31 6.55
N TYR A 102 -11.04 -3.47 7.75
CA TYR A 102 -12.35 -4.10 7.91
C TYR A 102 -13.49 -3.21 7.41
N ASN A 103 -13.39 -1.89 7.52
CA ASN A 103 -14.31 -0.98 6.86
C ASN A 103 -14.26 -1.14 5.32
N THR A 104 -13.08 -1.39 4.76
CA THR A 104 -12.92 -1.67 3.32
C THR A 104 -13.55 -3.03 2.99
N LEU A 105 -13.23 -4.07 3.76
CA LEU A 105 -13.79 -5.43 3.57
C LEU A 105 -15.32 -5.45 3.71
N ALA A 106 -15.90 -4.64 4.59
CA ALA A 106 -17.37 -4.54 4.72
C ALA A 106 -18.03 -4.05 3.42
N ILE A 107 -17.40 -3.10 2.70
CA ILE A 107 -17.92 -2.67 1.38
C ILE A 107 -17.72 -3.75 0.32
N VAL A 108 -16.59 -4.49 0.39
CA VAL A 108 -16.36 -5.65 -0.50
C VAL A 108 -17.41 -6.73 -0.26
N ASP A 109 -17.71 -7.06 0.99
CA ASP A 109 -18.71 -8.05 1.35
C ASP A 109 -20.11 -7.60 0.92
N LEU A 110 -20.46 -6.32 1.14
CA LEU A 110 -21.71 -5.71 0.69
C LEU A 110 -21.87 -5.83 -0.84
N PHE A 111 -20.79 -5.60 -1.59
CA PHE A 111 -20.79 -5.75 -3.04
C PHE A 111 -21.08 -7.21 -3.44
N PHE A 112 -20.35 -8.18 -2.87
CA PHE A 112 -20.50 -9.60 -3.22
C PHE A 112 -21.85 -10.19 -2.82
N ASP A 113 -22.47 -9.68 -1.77
CA ASP A 113 -23.82 -10.08 -1.36
C ASP A 113 -24.92 -9.55 -2.31
N ASN A 114 -24.65 -8.46 -3.08
CA ASN A 114 -25.67 -7.75 -3.84
C ASN A 114 -25.43 -7.60 -5.35
N TYR A 115 -24.21 -7.76 -5.88
CA TYR A 115 -23.91 -7.48 -7.30
C TYR A 115 -24.79 -8.21 -8.30
N LYS A 116 -25.33 -9.38 -7.94
CA LYS A 116 -26.25 -10.18 -8.78
C LYS A 116 -27.60 -9.52 -9.00
N LYS A 117 -27.93 -8.46 -8.26
CA LYS A 117 -29.14 -7.67 -8.45
C LYS A 117 -29.06 -6.77 -9.70
N ALA A 118 -27.87 -6.48 -10.20
CA ALA A 118 -27.60 -5.71 -11.41
C ALA A 118 -27.78 -6.58 -12.66
N LYS A 119 -29.03 -6.96 -12.96
CA LYS A 119 -29.36 -7.94 -14.03
C LYS A 119 -29.13 -7.43 -15.45
N ASP A 120 -29.20 -6.11 -15.64
CA ASP A 120 -29.10 -5.46 -16.95
C ASP A 120 -27.67 -5.01 -17.27
N VAL A 121 -26.69 -5.42 -16.47
CA VAL A 121 -25.25 -5.13 -16.67
C VAL A 121 -24.63 -6.27 -17.46
N ALA A 122 -23.87 -5.91 -18.50
CA ALA A 122 -23.16 -6.88 -19.34
C ALA A 122 -22.25 -7.79 -18.51
N PRO A 123 -22.23 -9.11 -18.75
CA PRO A 123 -21.48 -10.07 -17.94
C PRO A 123 -19.99 -9.75 -17.80
N GLU A 124 -19.35 -9.24 -18.84
CA GLU A 124 -17.96 -8.82 -18.81
C GLU A 124 -17.72 -7.62 -17.90
N ARG A 125 -18.70 -6.72 -17.78
CA ARG A 125 -18.65 -5.59 -16.85
C ARG A 125 -18.85 -6.04 -15.41
N VAL A 126 -19.79 -6.95 -15.16
CA VAL A 126 -19.94 -7.58 -13.85
C VAL A 126 -18.64 -8.29 -13.44
N CYS A 127 -18.03 -9.05 -14.36
CA CYS A 127 -16.75 -9.72 -14.14
C CYS A 127 -15.66 -8.73 -13.77
N PHE A 128 -15.55 -7.60 -14.46
CA PHE A 128 -14.60 -6.52 -14.14
C PHE A 128 -14.80 -5.98 -12.72
N TYR A 129 -16.04 -5.65 -12.31
CA TYR A 129 -16.31 -5.14 -10.97
C TYR A 129 -16.04 -6.19 -9.87
N CYS A 130 -16.37 -7.47 -10.14
CA CYS A 130 -15.99 -8.57 -9.25
C CYS A 130 -14.47 -8.68 -9.10
N GLY A 131 -13.73 -8.57 -10.20
CA GLY A 131 -12.27 -8.56 -10.19
C GLY A 131 -11.68 -7.42 -9.34
N GLN A 132 -12.29 -6.22 -9.39
CA GLN A 132 -11.89 -5.10 -8.52
C GLN A 132 -12.13 -5.42 -7.04
N GLY A 133 -13.30 -5.98 -6.70
CA GLY A 133 -13.62 -6.41 -5.33
C GLY A 133 -12.64 -7.46 -4.80
N GLU A 134 -12.32 -8.48 -5.61
CA GLU A 134 -11.34 -9.51 -5.25
C GLU A 134 -9.93 -8.95 -5.09
N PHE A 135 -9.51 -8.01 -5.93
CA PHE A 135 -8.22 -7.33 -5.78
C PHE A 135 -8.14 -6.54 -4.46
N VAL A 136 -9.17 -5.74 -4.15
CA VAL A 136 -9.23 -4.97 -2.89
C VAL A 136 -9.24 -5.90 -1.68
N LYS A 137 -9.99 -7.01 -1.75
CA LYS A 137 -10.02 -8.06 -0.71
C LYS A 137 -8.62 -8.64 -0.47
N ALA A 138 -7.93 -9.02 -1.54
CA ALA A 138 -6.58 -9.56 -1.47
C ALA A 138 -5.59 -8.56 -0.85
N MET A 139 -5.65 -7.29 -1.26
CA MET A 139 -4.83 -6.21 -0.70
C MET A 139 -5.09 -6.04 0.81
N CYS A 140 -6.34 -6.02 1.25
CA CYS A 140 -6.67 -5.89 2.67
C CYS A 140 -6.08 -7.04 3.49
N TYR A 141 -6.27 -8.29 3.08
CA TYR A 141 -5.73 -9.44 3.81
C TYR A 141 -4.20 -9.52 3.75
N PHE A 142 -3.58 -9.12 2.65
CA PHE A 142 -2.13 -9.03 2.55
C PHE A 142 -1.55 -8.08 3.61
N TYR A 143 -2.12 -6.89 3.76
CA TYR A 143 -1.67 -5.96 4.77
C TYR A 143 -2.04 -6.39 6.20
N LEU A 144 -3.23 -6.94 6.40
CA LEU A 144 -3.63 -7.47 7.71
C LEU A 144 -2.66 -8.54 8.21
N VAL A 145 -2.31 -9.52 7.36
CA VAL A 145 -1.39 -10.59 7.78
C VAL A 145 0.04 -10.10 7.98
N ARG A 146 0.49 -9.15 7.17
CA ARG A 146 1.83 -8.56 7.33
C ARG A 146 1.98 -7.76 8.62
N MET A 147 0.92 -7.09 9.05
CA MET A 147 0.94 -6.20 10.20
C MET A 147 0.62 -6.90 11.52
N TRP A 148 -0.32 -7.84 11.50
CA TRP A 148 -0.87 -8.44 12.72
C TRP A 148 -0.78 -9.97 12.78
N GLY A 149 -0.35 -10.63 11.70
CA GLY A 149 -0.30 -12.08 11.62
C GLY A 149 -1.72 -12.67 11.50
N ASP A 150 -2.20 -13.34 12.55
CA ASP A 150 -3.55 -13.89 12.59
C ASP A 150 -4.60 -12.78 12.48
N ALA A 151 -5.56 -12.95 11.58
CA ALA A 151 -6.58 -11.95 11.31
C ALA A 151 -7.96 -12.59 11.13
N VAL A 152 -9.00 -11.80 11.25
CA VAL A 152 -10.38 -12.23 11.03
C VAL A 152 -10.66 -12.28 9.53
N ILE A 153 -11.20 -13.42 9.04
CA ILE A 153 -11.72 -13.54 7.67
C ILE A 153 -13.23 -13.25 7.73
N THR A 154 -13.68 -12.25 6.98
CA THR A 154 -15.10 -11.85 6.93
C THR A 154 -15.93 -12.90 6.16
N LYS A 155 -17.22 -13.02 6.51
CA LYS A 155 -18.14 -14.03 5.97
C LYS A 155 -19.36 -13.42 5.25
N GLY A 156 -19.28 -12.14 4.88
CA GLY A 156 -20.37 -11.40 4.24
C GLY A 156 -20.90 -10.25 5.09
N SER A 157 -21.63 -9.34 4.48
CA SER A 157 -22.12 -8.10 5.12
C SER A 157 -23.24 -8.34 6.15
N ASN A 158 -23.96 -9.45 6.02
CA ASN A 158 -25.07 -9.82 6.90
C ASN A 158 -24.66 -10.74 8.06
N TYR A 159 -23.38 -11.09 8.19
CA TYR A 159 -22.91 -11.96 9.26
C TYR A 159 -22.77 -11.18 10.57
N ILE A 160 -23.55 -11.51 11.58
CA ILE A 160 -23.66 -10.80 12.86
C ILE A 160 -23.03 -11.55 14.06
N ASP A 161 -22.62 -12.79 13.86
CA ASP A 161 -22.00 -13.58 14.92
C ASP A 161 -20.57 -13.15 15.22
N LYS A 162 -20.03 -13.62 16.34
CA LYS A 162 -18.66 -13.33 16.73
C LYS A 162 -17.67 -14.00 15.79
N TYR A 163 -16.70 -13.22 15.31
CA TYR A 163 -15.59 -13.72 14.52
C TYR A 163 -14.44 -14.19 15.40
N ALA A 164 -13.86 -15.34 15.08
CA ALA A 164 -12.55 -15.74 15.57
C ALA A 164 -11.46 -15.32 14.56
N LYS A 165 -10.23 -15.12 15.05
CA LYS A 165 -9.08 -14.96 14.16
C LYS A 165 -8.74 -16.28 13.49
N SER A 166 -8.37 -16.21 12.22
CA SER A 166 -7.80 -17.31 11.47
C SER A 166 -6.28 -17.24 11.51
N PRO A 167 -5.57 -18.39 11.50
CA PRO A 167 -4.11 -18.40 11.40
C PRO A 167 -3.59 -17.61 10.19
N ALA A 168 -2.43 -16.98 10.32
CA ALA A 168 -1.80 -16.20 9.27
C ALA A 168 -1.69 -16.93 7.93
N THR A 169 -1.43 -18.23 7.95
CA THR A 169 -1.37 -19.09 6.76
C THR A 169 -2.71 -19.15 6.03
N VAL A 170 -3.82 -19.30 6.76
CA VAL A 170 -5.17 -19.33 6.19
C VAL A 170 -5.57 -17.95 5.64
N VAL A 171 -5.16 -16.88 6.30
CA VAL A 171 -5.37 -15.50 5.80
C VAL A 171 -4.59 -15.26 4.51
N LEU A 172 -3.34 -15.74 4.43
CA LEU A 172 -2.52 -15.68 3.21
C LEU A 172 -3.16 -16.46 2.06
N ASP A 173 -3.61 -17.69 2.31
CA ASP A 173 -4.30 -18.50 1.29
C ASP A 173 -5.57 -17.81 0.80
N THR A 174 -6.33 -17.18 1.71
CA THR A 174 -7.51 -16.39 1.35
C THR A 174 -7.15 -15.21 0.44
N ALA A 175 -6.07 -14.49 0.75
CA ALA A 175 -5.57 -13.39 -0.07
C ALA A 175 -5.08 -13.87 -1.44
N ILE A 176 -4.34 -14.99 -1.51
CA ILE A 176 -3.85 -15.59 -2.74
C ILE A 176 -5.02 -16.00 -3.64
N HIS A 177 -6.00 -16.72 -3.10
CA HIS A 177 -7.17 -17.14 -3.87
C HIS A 177 -7.98 -15.96 -4.40
N ALA A 178 -8.15 -14.90 -3.61
CA ALA A 178 -8.80 -13.67 -4.07
C ALA A 178 -7.97 -13.00 -5.19
N ALA A 179 -6.65 -12.91 -5.05
CA ALA A 179 -5.79 -12.34 -6.07
C ALA A 179 -5.80 -13.16 -7.37
N LEU A 180 -5.80 -14.50 -7.29
CA LEU A 180 -5.89 -15.36 -8.48
C LEU A 180 -7.22 -15.14 -9.23
N ARG A 181 -8.36 -15.09 -8.51
CA ARG A 181 -9.65 -14.74 -9.14
C ARG A 181 -9.63 -13.35 -9.77
N ALA A 182 -9.05 -12.36 -9.08
CA ALA A 182 -8.89 -11.02 -9.64
C ALA A 182 -8.05 -11.02 -10.93
N TYR A 183 -6.99 -11.83 -10.97
CA TYR A 183 -6.14 -11.94 -12.17
C TYR A 183 -6.90 -12.48 -13.37
N ASP A 184 -7.75 -13.46 -13.18
CA ASP A 184 -8.57 -14.05 -14.25
C ASP A 184 -9.62 -13.06 -14.76
N MET A 185 -10.19 -12.24 -13.87
CA MET A 185 -11.29 -11.32 -14.18
C MET A 185 -10.83 -9.96 -14.74
N LEU A 186 -9.63 -9.50 -14.39
CA LEU A 186 -9.19 -8.15 -14.72
C LEU A 186 -8.43 -8.07 -16.03
N PRO A 187 -8.60 -7.01 -16.83
CA PRO A 187 -7.80 -6.76 -18.02
C PRO A 187 -6.44 -6.14 -17.66
N LYS A 188 -5.56 -6.01 -18.65
CA LYS A 188 -4.35 -5.19 -18.54
C LYS A 188 -4.71 -3.70 -18.40
N TYR A 189 -3.78 -2.90 -17.80
CA TYR A 189 -4.03 -1.50 -17.45
C TYR A 189 -4.63 -0.65 -18.57
N ASN A 190 -4.08 -0.74 -19.78
CA ASN A 190 -4.54 0.08 -20.91
C ASN A 190 -5.96 -0.24 -21.40
N ASN A 191 -6.55 -1.34 -20.93
CA ASN A 191 -7.90 -1.78 -21.28
C ASN A 191 -8.92 -1.48 -20.17
N LEU A 192 -8.51 -0.82 -19.08
CA LEU A 192 -9.42 -0.42 -18.01
C LEU A 192 -10.39 0.65 -18.50
N LYS A 193 -11.68 0.46 -18.24
CA LYS A 193 -12.75 1.39 -18.62
C LYS A 193 -13.75 1.56 -17.49
N ASN A 194 -14.31 2.77 -17.38
CA ASN A 194 -15.43 3.08 -16.48
C ASN A 194 -16.79 2.68 -17.10
N SER A 195 -17.91 2.91 -16.37
CA SER A 195 -19.26 2.63 -16.82
C SER A 195 -19.69 3.42 -18.08
N ASN A 196 -19.02 4.52 -18.39
CA ASN A 196 -19.25 5.31 -19.60
C ASN A 196 -18.31 4.91 -20.74
N ASN A 197 -17.67 3.74 -20.68
CA ASN A 197 -16.72 3.21 -21.65
C ASN A 197 -15.48 4.12 -21.87
N LYS A 198 -15.19 5.04 -20.94
CA LYS A 198 -13.99 5.90 -20.99
C LYS A 198 -12.82 5.20 -20.31
N ALA A 199 -11.62 5.38 -20.85
CA ALA A 199 -10.40 4.82 -20.26
C ALA A 199 -10.19 5.31 -18.83
N LEU A 200 -9.92 4.37 -17.91
CA LEU A 200 -9.48 4.65 -16.56
C LEU A 200 -7.95 4.86 -16.58
N THR A 201 -7.53 6.09 -16.31
CA THR A 201 -6.10 6.45 -16.30
C THR A 201 -5.48 6.42 -14.91
N SER A 202 -6.27 6.10 -13.89
CA SER A 202 -5.79 5.92 -12.53
C SER A 202 -5.11 4.57 -12.37
N LYS A 203 -3.90 4.55 -11.80
CA LYS A 203 -3.21 3.31 -11.43
C LYS A 203 -3.65 2.75 -10.07
N GLN A 204 -4.67 3.34 -9.46
CA GLN A 204 -5.27 2.84 -8.22
C GLN A 204 -6.24 1.67 -8.46
N TYR A 205 -6.78 1.54 -9.67
CA TYR A 205 -7.62 0.39 -10.02
C TYR A 205 -6.80 -0.87 -10.25
N GLY A 206 -7.34 -2.02 -9.82
CA GLY A 206 -6.75 -3.32 -10.08
C GLY A 206 -6.69 -3.62 -11.58
N CYS A 207 -5.58 -4.19 -12.01
CA CYS A 207 -5.36 -4.71 -13.37
C CYS A 207 -4.47 -5.95 -13.31
N LYS A 208 -4.34 -6.70 -14.40
CA LYS A 208 -3.47 -7.90 -14.42
C LYS A 208 -2.07 -7.62 -13.88
N GLY A 209 -1.48 -6.48 -14.22
CA GLY A 209 -0.14 -6.13 -13.73
C GLY A 209 -0.08 -5.89 -12.22
N SER A 210 -1.03 -5.12 -11.65
CA SER A 210 -1.07 -4.88 -10.21
C SER A 210 -1.39 -6.14 -9.41
N VAL A 211 -2.23 -7.03 -9.95
CA VAL A 211 -2.51 -8.33 -9.34
C VAL A 211 -1.29 -9.25 -9.40
N ALA A 212 -0.55 -9.27 -10.53
CA ALA A 212 0.69 -10.05 -10.63
C ALA A 212 1.74 -9.58 -9.61
N ALA A 213 1.90 -8.27 -9.41
CA ALA A 213 2.78 -7.73 -8.37
C ALA A 213 2.33 -8.15 -6.96
N LEU A 214 1.03 -8.08 -6.68
CA LEU A 214 0.47 -8.53 -5.40
C LEU A 214 0.71 -10.03 -5.18
N LEU A 215 0.49 -10.87 -6.19
CA LEU A 215 0.73 -12.32 -6.11
C LEU A 215 2.21 -12.64 -5.87
N ALA A 216 3.14 -11.95 -6.54
CA ALA A 216 4.56 -12.09 -6.29
C ALA A 216 4.90 -11.84 -4.81
N HIS A 217 4.36 -10.78 -4.22
CA HIS A 217 4.54 -10.47 -2.81
C HIS A 217 3.86 -11.46 -1.87
N LEU A 218 2.63 -11.88 -2.17
CA LEU A 218 1.87 -12.84 -1.36
C LEU A 218 2.60 -14.18 -1.25
N TYR A 219 3.04 -14.72 -2.39
CA TYR A 219 3.78 -15.98 -2.41
C TYR A 219 5.16 -15.87 -1.77
N ALA A 220 5.89 -14.77 -1.99
CA ALA A 220 7.17 -14.53 -1.31
C ALA A 220 7.00 -14.42 0.21
N TRP A 221 5.92 -13.79 0.67
CA TRP A 221 5.59 -13.70 2.09
C TRP A 221 5.19 -15.06 2.67
N LYS A 222 4.37 -15.83 1.95
CA LYS A 222 3.98 -17.19 2.35
C LYS A 222 5.19 -18.12 2.44
N ALA A 223 6.07 -18.10 1.44
CA ALA A 223 7.33 -18.86 1.46
C ALA A 223 8.19 -18.52 2.68
N HIS A 224 8.13 -17.27 3.13
CA HIS A 224 8.87 -16.85 4.33
C HIS A 224 8.20 -17.39 5.62
N VAL A 225 6.87 -17.28 5.74
CA VAL A 225 6.13 -17.65 6.96
C VAL A 225 6.05 -19.16 7.15
N VAL A 226 5.81 -19.89 6.06
CA VAL A 226 5.58 -21.36 6.08
C VAL A 226 6.87 -22.12 5.77
N GLY A 227 7.74 -21.56 4.95
CA GLY A 227 8.95 -22.21 4.45
C GLY A 227 8.64 -23.19 3.32
N GLY A 228 8.56 -22.72 2.06
CA GLY A 228 8.25 -23.59 0.92
C GLY A 228 8.97 -23.16 -0.36
N GLN A 229 9.62 -24.12 -1.04
CA GLN A 229 10.26 -23.89 -2.34
C GLN A 229 9.24 -23.60 -3.44
N GLU A 230 8.05 -24.20 -3.37
CA GLU A 230 6.99 -23.99 -4.37
C GLU A 230 6.43 -22.56 -4.30
N ASP A 231 6.26 -22.00 -3.11
CA ASP A 231 5.83 -20.61 -2.96
C ASP A 231 6.90 -19.63 -3.49
N LEU A 232 8.20 -19.97 -3.37
CA LEU A 232 9.28 -19.16 -3.98
C LEU A 232 9.23 -19.21 -5.50
N LYS A 233 8.95 -20.39 -6.10
CA LYS A 233 8.80 -20.52 -7.56
C LYS A 233 7.59 -19.74 -8.07
N GLU A 234 6.47 -19.79 -7.36
CA GLU A 234 5.30 -18.99 -7.73
C GLU A 234 5.59 -17.48 -7.60
N ALA A 235 6.27 -17.03 -6.53
CA ALA A 235 6.66 -15.63 -6.40
C ALA A 235 7.57 -15.16 -7.55
N GLU A 236 8.57 -15.97 -7.91
CA GLU A 236 9.47 -15.73 -9.04
C GLU A 236 8.71 -15.64 -10.36
N LYS A 237 7.81 -16.59 -10.62
CA LYS A 237 6.97 -16.64 -11.82
C LYS A 237 6.09 -15.39 -11.96
N TRP A 238 5.43 -14.96 -10.88
CA TRP A 238 4.58 -13.76 -10.91
C TRP A 238 5.39 -12.47 -11.09
N ALA A 239 6.57 -12.36 -10.49
CA ALA A 239 7.49 -11.25 -10.75
C ALA A 239 8.01 -11.25 -12.19
N SER A 240 8.33 -12.44 -12.75
CA SER A 240 8.76 -12.61 -14.14
C SER A 240 7.71 -12.15 -15.15
N LYS A 241 6.41 -12.29 -14.86
CA LYS A 241 5.35 -11.77 -15.73
C LYS A 241 5.43 -10.26 -15.96
N LEU A 242 5.95 -9.50 -14.99
CA LEU A 242 6.08 -8.05 -15.07
C LEU A 242 7.40 -7.60 -15.73
N ILE A 243 8.40 -8.48 -15.76
CA ILE A 243 9.76 -8.18 -16.20
C ILE A 243 9.99 -8.65 -17.65
N GLU A 244 9.51 -9.85 -17.99
CA GLU A 244 9.86 -10.51 -19.25
C GLU A 244 8.94 -10.10 -20.40
N GLU A 245 9.54 -9.84 -21.58
CA GLU A 245 8.82 -9.37 -22.77
C GLU A 245 7.69 -10.28 -23.22
N LYS A 246 7.85 -11.59 -23.08
CA LYS A 246 6.85 -12.58 -23.52
C LYS A 246 5.48 -12.43 -22.83
N TYR A 247 5.41 -11.72 -21.69
CA TYR A 247 4.17 -11.50 -20.94
C TYR A 247 3.55 -10.11 -21.15
N ARG A 248 4.16 -9.24 -21.97
CA ARG A 248 3.68 -7.86 -22.19
C ARG A 248 2.26 -7.80 -22.73
N ASP A 249 1.86 -8.75 -23.55
CA ASP A 249 0.49 -8.80 -24.06
C ASP A 249 -0.52 -9.22 -23.00
N GLU A 250 -0.11 -9.96 -22.01
CA GLU A 250 -0.95 -10.44 -20.92
C GLU A 250 -1.13 -9.39 -19.81
N VAL A 251 -0.03 -8.86 -19.27
CA VAL A 251 -0.06 -8.00 -18.07
C VAL A 251 0.11 -6.51 -18.36
N GLY A 252 0.58 -6.15 -19.57
CA GLY A 252 0.95 -4.79 -19.94
C GLY A 252 2.46 -4.57 -19.92
N VAL A 253 2.87 -3.36 -20.32
CA VAL A 253 4.28 -2.97 -20.43
C VAL A 253 4.67 -2.08 -19.27
N TYR A 254 5.72 -2.47 -18.56
CA TYR A 254 6.36 -1.67 -17.52
C TYR A 254 7.82 -1.46 -17.88
N THR A 255 8.37 -0.28 -17.61
CA THR A 255 9.73 0.09 -18.00
C THR A 255 10.41 0.84 -16.85
N LEU A 256 11.61 0.43 -16.49
CA LEU A 256 12.39 1.13 -15.48
C LEU A 256 12.68 2.57 -15.92
N ALA A 257 12.65 3.50 -14.98
CA ALA A 257 13.21 4.83 -15.16
C ALA A 257 14.70 4.72 -15.51
N ALA A 258 15.21 5.63 -16.34
CA ALA A 258 16.56 5.53 -16.89
C ALA A 258 17.66 5.68 -15.82
N ASN A 259 17.39 6.44 -14.76
CA ASN A 259 18.35 6.75 -13.70
C ASN A 259 17.62 7.18 -12.41
N PRO A 260 18.31 7.35 -11.27
CA PRO A 260 17.71 7.77 -10.02
C PRO A 260 17.03 9.14 -10.05
N GLU A 261 17.49 10.05 -10.89
CA GLU A 261 16.86 11.36 -11.08
C GLU A 261 15.45 11.22 -11.68
N GLU A 262 15.30 10.34 -12.66
CA GLU A 262 13.97 10.03 -13.22
C GLU A 262 13.08 9.26 -12.24
N VAL A 263 13.65 8.46 -11.34
CA VAL A 263 12.88 7.88 -10.24
C VAL A 263 12.24 9.00 -9.42
N CYS A 264 13.01 10.03 -9.03
CA CYS A 264 12.50 11.15 -8.24
C CYS A 264 11.50 12.02 -8.99
N THR A 265 11.74 12.30 -10.27
CA THR A 265 10.96 13.28 -11.04
C THR A 265 9.77 12.69 -11.79
N LYS A 266 9.81 11.41 -12.14
CA LYS A 266 8.75 10.73 -12.88
C LYS A 266 8.04 9.67 -12.03
N VAL A 267 8.81 8.74 -11.41
CA VAL A 267 8.22 7.60 -10.69
C VAL A 267 7.57 8.07 -9.39
N MET A 268 8.28 8.87 -8.61
CA MET A 268 7.75 9.41 -7.34
C MET A 268 6.77 10.57 -7.55
N TYR A 269 6.45 10.94 -8.80
CA TYR A 269 5.39 11.91 -9.08
C TYR A 269 4.05 11.20 -9.23
N ARG A 270 3.74 10.69 -10.41
CA ARG A 270 2.50 9.92 -10.67
C ARG A 270 2.50 9.26 -12.05
N LYS A 271 1.81 8.13 -12.17
CA LYS A 271 1.47 7.46 -13.44
C LYS A 271 2.67 7.17 -14.34
N SER A 272 3.84 6.88 -13.76
CA SER A 272 5.06 6.60 -14.52
C SER A 272 4.97 5.25 -15.23
N ALA A 273 5.85 5.02 -16.22
CA ALA A 273 5.97 3.72 -16.88
C ALA A 273 6.50 2.62 -15.94
N GLU A 274 7.23 2.99 -14.89
CA GLU A 274 7.76 2.04 -13.91
C GLU A 274 6.73 1.66 -12.84
N SER A 275 5.83 2.56 -12.47
CA SER A 275 4.84 2.29 -11.44
C SER A 275 3.77 1.30 -11.93
N ILE A 276 3.45 0.32 -11.07
CA ILE A 276 2.49 -0.75 -11.34
C ILE A 276 1.16 -0.47 -10.64
N PHE A 277 1.22 -0.07 -9.38
CA PHE A 277 0.06 0.30 -8.59
C PHE A 277 0.38 1.51 -7.71
N GLU A 278 -0.49 2.52 -7.75
CA GLU A 278 -0.35 3.77 -7.02
C GLU A 278 -1.63 4.10 -6.27
N LEU A 279 -1.52 4.70 -5.10
CA LEU A 279 -2.64 5.38 -4.47
C LEU A 279 -2.70 6.80 -5.00
N GLU A 280 -3.82 7.16 -5.60
CA GLU A 280 -4.05 8.52 -6.10
C GLU A 280 -4.25 9.48 -4.93
N ILE A 281 -3.41 10.50 -4.86
CA ILE A 281 -3.56 11.60 -3.91
C ILE A 281 -4.16 12.76 -4.69
N ASN A 282 -5.45 13.01 -4.47
CA ASN A 282 -6.15 14.13 -5.07
C ASN A 282 -6.37 15.22 -4.00
N TYR A 283 -5.92 16.42 -4.31
CA TYR A 283 -6.08 17.55 -3.40
C TYR A 283 -7.54 17.88 -3.08
N GLN A 284 -8.43 17.67 -4.03
CA GLN A 284 -9.85 17.99 -3.85
C GLN A 284 -10.54 17.07 -2.85
N ASP A 285 -9.97 15.87 -2.61
CA ASP A 285 -10.59 14.86 -1.74
C ASP A 285 -10.38 15.11 -0.24
N ALA A 286 -9.52 15.99 0.16
CA ALA A 286 -9.39 16.61 1.49
C ALA A 286 -7.97 17.16 1.74
N GLY A 287 -7.88 18.32 2.38
CA GLY A 287 -6.62 18.96 2.76
C GLY A 287 -5.73 18.18 3.74
N SER A 288 -6.12 16.98 4.15
CA SER A 288 -5.36 16.11 5.06
C SER A 288 -4.61 14.96 4.38
N TYR A 289 -4.88 14.67 3.10
CA TYR A 289 -4.25 13.52 2.42
C TYR A 289 -2.79 13.75 1.98
N ALA A 290 -2.35 15.00 2.03
CA ALA A 290 -0.98 15.35 1.68
C ALA A 290 0.11 14.74 2.60
N ALA A 291 -0.29 14.22 3.78
CA ALA A 291 0.60 13.61 4.76
C ALA A 291 0.78 12.08 4.60
N PHE A 292 0.25 11.48 3.53
CA PHE A 292 0.22 10.02 3.37
C PHE A 292 1.50 9.38 2.81
N LEU A 293 2.52 10.17 2.53
CA LEU A 293 3.83 9.61 2.22
C LEU A 293 4.53 9.16 3.51
N PRO A 294 5.08 7.94 3.55
CA PRO A 294 5.87 7.48 4.69
C PRO A 294 6.98 8.47 5.05
N ALA A 295 7.59 9.07 4.04
CA ALA A 295 8.68 10.03 4.17
C ALA A 295 8.24 11.46 4.54
N TYR A 296 6.94 11.75 4.66
CA TYR A 296 6.47 13.12 4.85
C TYR A 296 7.04 13.78 6.11
N ALA A 297 7.23 13.03 7.18
CA ALA A 297 7.83 13.53 8.41
C ALA A 297 9.33 13.88 8.26
N MET A 298 10.01 13.35 7.22
CA MET A 298 11.45 13.55 6.98
C MET A 298 11.73 14.58 5.88
N ILE A 299 10.68 15.17 5.29
CA ILE A 299 10.84 16.17 4.25
C ILE A 299 11.35 17.46 4.88
N GLY A 300 12.47 17.96 4.33
CA GLY A 300 13.13 19.20 4.74
C GLY A 300 13.32 20.14 3.57
N ALA A 301 14.35 20.99 3.67
CA ALA A 301 14.75 21.83 2.55
C ALA A 301 15.14 20.99 1.31
N PRO A 302 14.91 21.46 0.08
CA PRO A 302 14.33 22.77 -0.30
C PRO A 302 12.80 22.73 -0.38
N ILE A 303 12.18 21.60 -0.05
CA ILE A 303 10.72 21.41 -0.12
C ILE A 303 10.03 22.23 0.96
N VAL A 304 10.54 22.19 2.18
CA VAL A 304 10.08 23.08 3.25
C VAL A 304 10.70 24.46 3.02
N LYS A 305 9.92 25.36 2.46
CA LYS A 305 10.31 26.77 2.24
C LYS A 305 10.12 27.54 3.54
N THR A 306 11.21 27.69 4.27
CA THR A 306 11.29 28.57 5.45
C THR A 306 12.50 29.47 5.31
N GLU A 307 12.53 30.60 6.01
CA GLU A 307 13.68 31.51 6.02
C GLU A 307 14.94 30.84 6.57
N GLU A 308 14.77 29.82 7.40
CA GLU A 308 15.87 29.00 7.91
C GLU A 308 16.08 27.77 7.02
N LYS A 309 17.21 27.70 6.32
CA LYS A 309 17.64 26.57 5.47
C LYS A 309 17.52 25.19 6.14
N MET A 310 17.45 25.16 7.46
CA MET A 310 17.63 23.99 8.31
C MET A 310 16.34 23.44 8.92
N LYS A 311 15.15 23.98 8.61
CA LYS A 311 13.93 23.44 9.19
C LYS A 311 13.53 22.15 8.51
N ILE A 312 13.74 21.05 9.21
CA ILE A 312 13.07 19.78 8.95
C ILE A 312 11.67 19.89 9.53
N LYS A 313 10.68 19.42 8.80
CA LYS A 313 9.27 19.52 9.20
C LYS A 313 8.99 18.90 10.57
N ASP A 314 9.64 17.80 10.87
CA ASP A 314 9.56 17.16 12.18
C ASP A 314 10.97 16.99 12.76
N LYS A 315 11.20 17.61 13.92
CA LYS A 315 12.50 17.55 14.59
C LYS A 315 12.87 16.15 15.07
N ASP A 316 11.90 15.24 15.16
CA ASP A 316 12.08 13.87 15.63
C ASP A 316 12.54 12.90 14.53
N PHE A 317 12.43 13.26 13.25
CA PHE A 317 12.70 12.38 12.12
C PHE A 317 13.72 12.96 11.11
N GLY A 318 14.89 13.33 11.60
CA GLY A 318 16.01 13.75 10.75
C GLY A 318 16.83 12.55 10.26
N ILE A 319 17.28 12.58 9.02
CA ILE A 319 18.22 11.60 8.47
C ILE A 319 19.64 12.11 8.74
N THR A 320 20.53 11.27 9.29
CA THR A 320 21.92 11.67 9.50
C THR A 320 22.77 11.48 8.24
N ILE A 321 23.71 12.38 7.98
CA ILE A 321 24.66 12.25 6.87
C ILE A 321 25.45 10.93 7.00
N SER A 322 25.96 10.61 8.20
CA SER A 322 26.65 9.35 8.45
C SER A 322 25.82 8.11 8.17
N GLY A 323 24.51 8.20 8.39
CA GLY A 323 23.57 7.15 8.03
C GLY A 323 23.46 6.98 6.50
N VAL A 324 23.39 8.09 5.76
CA VAL A 324 23.40 8.05 4.30
C VAL A 324 24.73 7.50 3.78
N ASP A 325 25.86 7.94 4.32
CA ASP A 325 27.20 7.46 3.95
C ASP A 325 27.37 5.95 4.17
N SER A 326 26.76 5.42 5.23
CA SER A 326 26.77 3.98 5.51
C SER A 326 25.92 3.17 4.54
N LEU A 327 24.91 3.79 3.93
CA LEU A 327 23.96 3.12 3.03
C LEU A 327 24.38 3.28 1.57
N PHE A 328 24.77 4.50 1.14
CA PHE A 328 25.11 4.82 -0.23
C PHE A 328 26.60 5.14 -0.35
N PRO A 329 27.40 4.28 -1.00
CA PRO A 329 28.80 4.59 -1.31
C PRO A 329 28.92 5.83 -2.21
N LEU A 330 30.06 6.48 -2.17
CA LEU A 330 30.41 7.50 -3.16
C LEU A 330 30.35 6.88 -4.57
N GLY A 331 29.75 7.60 -5.52
CA GLY A 331 29.53 7.13 -6.90
C GLY A 331 28.15 6.46 -7.13
N ASP A 332 27.39 6.11 -6.08
CA ASP A 332 25.98 5.71 -6.25
C ASP A 332 25.14 6.95 -6.54
N ALA A 333 24.58 7.05 -7.76
CA ALA A 333 23.85 8.23 -8.22
C ALA A 333 22.54 8.50 -7.43
N ARG A 334 22.05 7.52 -6.64
CA ARG A 334 20.93 7.73 -5.73
C ARG A 334 21.28 8.69 -4.60
N ARG A 335 22.57 8.82 -4.26
CA ARG A 335 23.06 9.72 -3.24
C ARG A 335 22.68 11.19 -3.58
N GLU A 336 22.99 11.61 -4.80
CA GLU A 336 22.67 12.96 -5.27
C GLU A 336 21.17 13.12 -5.59
N ALA A 337 20.55 12.07 -6.15
CA ALA A 337 19.16 12.15 -6.56
C ALA A 337 18.19 12.14 -5.36
N TYR A 338 18.47 11.34 -4.31
CA TYR A 338 17.56 11.16 -3.19
C TYR A 338 17.75 12.18 -2.07
N PHE A 339 18.88 12.89 -2.05
CA PHE A 339 19.20 13.88 -1.02
C PHE A 339 19.63 15.21 -1.63
N TYR A 340 19.15 16.29 -1.06
CA TYR A 340 19.45 17.62 -1.55
C TYR A 340 20.80 18.09 -1.04
N LYS A 341 21.73 18.37 -1.98
CA LYS A 341 23.05 18.94 -1.70
C LYS A 341 23.79 18.25 -0.54
N LEU A 342 23.75 16.91 -0.52
CA LEU A 342 24.29 16.12 0.58
C LEU A 342 25.77 16.39 0.84
N ASP A 343 26.57 16.56 -0.21
CA ASP A 343 28.01 16.73 -0.15
C ASP A 343 28.45 18.23 -0.19
N ASP A 344 27.47 19.16 -0.17
CA ASP A 344 27.73 20.61 -0.10
C ASP A 344 27.90 21.04 1.37
N PRO A 345 29.10 21.53 1.80
CA PRO A 345 29.37 21.91 3.19
C PRO A 345 28.37 22.90 3.78
N GLU A 346 27.83 23.80 2.94
CA GLU A 346 26.82 24.80 3.36
C GLU A 346 25.54 24.14 3.90
N TRP A 347 25.26 22.88 3.50
CA TRP A 347 24.05 22.16 3.85
C TRP A 347 24.29 21.04 4.90
N GLN A 348 25.53 20.92 5.39
CA GLN A 348 25.91 19.86 6.33
C GLN A 348 25.92 20.31 7.81
N GLU A 349 25.63 21.57 8.11
CA GLU A 349 25.83 22.20 9.42
C GLU A 349 25.22 21.42 10.59
N ALA A 350 24.04 20.84 10.42
CA ALA A 350 23.36 20.07 11.47
C ALA A 350 23.73 18.57 11.46
N GLY A 351 24.63 18.11 10.59
CA GLY A 351 24.90 16.68 10.39
C GLY A 351 23.69 15.89 9.83
N LEU A 352 22.74 16.60 9.21
CA LEU A 352 21.50 16.04 8.68
C LEU A 352 21.47 16.09 7.16
N ALA A 353 20.95 15.02 6.57
CA ALA A 353 20.66 14.92 5.15
C ALA A 353 19.20 15.32 4.88
N TYR A 354 18.97 16.02 3.79
CA TYR A 354 17.67 16.51 3.40
C TYR A 354 17.09 15.61 2.31
N LEU A 355 16.05 14.85 2.66
CA LEU A 355 15.39 13.92 1.74
C LEU A 355 14.74 14.69 0.58
N TYR A 356 15.12 14.38 -0.66
CA TYR A 356 14.67 15.03 -1.88
C TYR A 356 14.11 14.06 -2.92
N LYS A 357 13.88 12.81 -2.55
CA LYS A 357 13.31 11.76 -3.40
C LYS A 357 11.91 12.12 -3.89
N TRP A 358 11.10 12.82 -3.09
CA TRP A 358 9.81 13.38 -3.46
C TRP A 358 9.93 14.89 -3.59
N ARG A 359 9.67 15.43 -4.79
CA ARG A 359 10.00 16.82 -5.13
C ARG A 359 8.80 17.72 -5.36
N TYR A 360 7.63 17.16 -5.63
CA TYR A 360 6.46 17.93 -5.99
C TYR A 360 5.65 18.23 -4.72
N ALA A 361 5.71 19.49 -4.31
CA ALA A 361 5.06 19.99 -3.12
C ALA A 361 3.95 20.97 -3.47
N ARG A 362 2.98 21.05 -2.61
CA ARG A 362 1.95 22.05 -2.63
C ARG A 362 2.16 23.01 -1.48
N TYR A 363 2.03 24.28 -1.78
CA TYR A 363 2.19 25.35 -0.82
C TYR A 363 0.88 26.09 -0.60
N GLY A 364 0.59 26.45 0.66
CA GLY A 364 -0.37 27.46 1.03
C GLY A 364 0.32 28.81 1.18
N ALA A 365 -0.45 29.90 1.04
CA ALA A 365 0.02 31.24 1.31
C ALA A 365 -0.99 31.98 2.19
N SER A 366 -0.49 32.75 3.18
CA SER A 366 -1.32 33.67 3.96
C SER A 366 -1.55 34.98 3.21
N VAL A 367 -2.51 35.75 3.68
CA VAL A 367 -2.73 37.12 3.18
C VAL A 367 -1.49 38.03 3.41
N ALA A 368 -0.69 37.69 4.42
CA ALA A 368 0.57 38.36 4.74
C ALA A 368 1.76 37.92 3.87
N GLY A 369 1.55 36.98 2.93
CA GLY A 369 2.60 36.47 2.04
C GLY A 369 3.46 35.34 2.61
N GLU A 370 3.18 34.85 3.83
CA GLU A 370 3.86 33.68 4.36
C GLU A 370 3.49 32.45 3.56
N VAL A 371 4.50 31.64 3.21
CA VAL A 371 4.33 30.41 2.45
C VAL A 371 4.68 29.23 3.34
N TRP A 372 3.79 28.23 3.40
CA TRP A 372 4.04 26.99 4.14
C TRP A 372 3.77 25.76 3.30
N LEU A 373 4.46 24.64 3.63
CA LEU A 373 4.20 23.35 3.01
C LEU A 373 2.80 22.86 3.42
N ASN A 374 1.88 22.84 2.45
CA ASN A 374 0.52 22.31 2.65
C ASN A 374 0.45 20.80 2.43
N GLY A 375 1.38 20.22 1.66
CA GLY A 375 1.49 18.79 1.42
C GLY A 375 2.30 18.47 0.17
N MET A 376 2.34 17.17 -0.15
CA MET A 376 3.00 16.68 -1.36
C MET A 376 1.97 16.43 -2.46
N ASP A 377 2.25 16.91 -3.67
CA ASP A 377 1.40 16.73 -4.86
C ASP A 377 1.90 15.53 -5.68
N VAL A 378 1.91 14.37 -5.06
CA VAL A 378 2.43 13.13 -5.65
C VAL A 378 1.49 11.97 -5.32
N ASN A 379 1.46 10.95 -6.19
CA ASN A 379 0.84 9.68 -5.84
C ASN A 379 1.76 8.86 -4.94
N ARG A 380 1.19 7.99 -4.12
CA ARG A 380 1.97 7.02 -3.38
C ARG A 380 2.12 5.75 -4.19
N VAL A 381 3.32 5.46 -4.64
CA VAL A 381 3.65 4.22 -5.32
C VAL A 381 3.65 3.08 -4.30
N ILE A 382 2.88 2.01 -4.58
CA ILE A 382 2.82 0.80 -3.76
C ILE A 382 3.64 -0.31 -4.41
N PHE A 383 3.50 -0.53 -5.73
CA PHE A 383 4.29 -1.50 -6.48
C PHE A 383 4.92 -0.82 -7.70
N ARG A 384 6.20 -1.10 -7.93
CA ARG A 384 6.93 -0.66 -9.12
C ARG A 384 7.91 -1.71 -9.63
N LEU A 385 8.31 -1.58 -10.88
CA LEU A 385 9.08 -2.62 -11.58
C LEU A 385 10.43 -2.94 -10.91
N ALA A 386 11.11 -1.94 -10.34
CA ALA A 386 12.37 -2.19 -9.62
C ALA A 386 12.19 -3.10 -8.40
N ASP A 387 11.05 -2.98 -7.69
CA ASP A 387 10.72 -3.90 -6.60
C ASP A 387 10.57 -5.34 -7.12
N MET A 388 9.97 -5.52 -8.30
CA MET A 388 9.82 -6.85 -8.91
C MET A 388 11.16 -7.49 -9.27
N TYR A 389 12.11 -6.74 -9.81
CA TYR A 389 13.47 -7.22 -10.06
C TYR A 389 14.14 -7.71 -8.76
N LEU A 390 14.10 -6.90 -7.72
CA LEU A 390 14.74 -7.24 -6.45
C LEU A 390 14.01 -8.35 -5.69
N LEU A 391 12.68 -8.43 -5.81
CA LEU A 391 11.90 -9.55 -5.26
C LEU A 391 12.24 -10.86 -5.98
N ARG A 392 12.36 -10.82 -7.30
CA ARG A 392 12.76 -11.98 -8.11
C ARG A 392 14.18 -12.43 -7.78
N ALA A 393 15.11 -11.50 -7.65
CA ALA A 393 16.47 -11.79 -7.22
C ALA A 393 16.51 -12.48 -5.86
N GLU A 394 15.72 -12.01 -4.89
CA GLU A 394 15.60 -12.63 -3.58
C GLU A 394 15.03 -14.06 -3.64
N CYS A 395 14.02 -14.29 -4.46
CA CYS A 395 13.47 -15.63 -4.66
C CYS A 395 14.51 -16.58 -5.30
N ARG A 396 15.19 -16.10 -6.35
CA ARG A 396 16.21 -16.86 -7.10
C ARG A 396 17.38 -17.29 -6.23
N VAL A 397 17.93 -16.37 -5.43
CA VAL A 397 19.06 -16.74 -4.54
C VAL A 397 18.64 -17.78 -3.49
N LYS A 398 17.40 -17.71 -2.98
CA LYS A 398 16.84 -18.70 -2.04
C LYS A 398 16.58 -20.07 -2.69
N MET A 399 16.39 -20.10 -4.01
CA MET A 399 16.24 -21.32 -4.80
C MET A 399 17.56 -21.80 -5.39
N ASN A 400 18.70 -21.22 -5.00
CA ASN A 400 20.05 -21.50 -5.50
C ASN A 400 20.29 -21.13 -6.99
N ASP A 401 19.41 -20.32 -7.60
CA ASP A 401 19.65 -19.68 -8.89
C ASP A 401 20.46 -18.40 -8.69
N ARG A 402 21.76 -18.59 -8.41
CA ARG A 402 22.70 -17.50 -8.17
C ARG A 402 22.84 -16.59 -9.40
N ALA A 403 22.99 -17.18 -10.58
CA ALA A 403 23.22 -16.43 -11.81
C ALA A 403 22.02 -15.53 -12.18
N GLY A 404 20.80 -16.06 -12.04
CA GLY A 404 19.58 -15.28 -12.24
C GLY A 404 19.42 -14.15 -11.23
N ALA A 405 19.78 -14.38 -9.97
CA ALA A 405 19.76 -13.38 -8.92
C ALA A 405 20.74 -12.23 -9.17
N GLU A 406 21.98 -12.56 -9.56
CA GLU A 406 23.02 -11.58 -9.93
C GLU A 406 22.60 -10.75 -11.17
N ALA A 407 21.97 -11.38 -12.16
CA ALA A 407 21.48 -10.68 -13.34
C ALA A 407 20.42 -9.63 -12.99
N ASP A 408 19.45 -9.96 -12.12
CA ASP A 408 18.43 -9.02 -11.66
C ASP A 408 19.03 -7.88 -10.83
N LEU A 409 19.94 -8.19 -9.91
CA LEU A 409 20.65 -7.20 -9.10
C LEU A 409 21.46 -6.22 -9.97
N LYS A 410 22.13 -6.76 -11.02
CA LYS A 410 22.88 -5.97 -11.99
C LYS A 410 22.03 -4.91 -12.68
N VAL A 411 20.82 -5.24 -13.08
CA VAL A 411 19.90 -4.27 -13.73
C VAL A 411 19.67 -3.06 -12.85
N ILE A 412 19.41 -3.27 -11.56
CA ILE A 412 19.12 -2.18 -10.61
C ILE A 412 20.38 -1.36 -10.31
N ARG A 413 21.54 -2.02 -10.09
CA ARG A 413 22.80 -1.34 -9.85
C ARG A 413 23.29 -0.54 -11.05
N GLN A 414 23.14 -1.07 -12.27
CA GLN A 414 23.45 -0.35 -13.51
C GLN A 414 22.65 0.95 -13.61
N ARG A 415 21.33 0.88 -13.39
CA ARG A 415 20.48 2.06 -13.39
C ARG A 415 20.88 3.08 -12.32
N ALA A 416 21.30 2.62 -11.16
CA ALA A 416 21.74 3.45 -10.05
C ALA A 416 23.15 4.05 -10.24
N GLY A 417 23.88 3.68 -11.28
CA GLY A 417 25.29 4.03 -11.44
C GLY A 417 26.17 3.46 -10.34
N ALA A 418 25.70 2.44 -9.62
CA ALA A 418 26.41 1.83 -8.50
C ALA A 418 27.39 0.75 -8.99
N GLU A 419 28.42 0.45 -8.17
CA GLU A 419 29.33 -0.66 -8.43
C GLU A 419 28.59 -1.98 -8.59
N MET A 420 29.06 -2.81 -9.54
CA MET A 420 28.50 -4.14 -9.79
C MET A 420 28.87 -5.10 -8.66
N TRP A 421 27.98 -6.02 -8.36
CA TRP A 421 28.27 -7.08 -7.40
C TRP A 421 29.25 -8.10 -7.97
N PRO A 422 30.24 -8.60 -7.21
CA PRO A 422 30.60 -8.16 -5.85
C PRO A 422 31.43 -6.88 -5.85
N ALA A 423 30.95 -5.85 -5.13
CA ALA A 423 31.69 -4.60 -4.92
C ALA A 423 32.50 -4.66 -3.62
N GLU A 424 33.43 -3.73 -3.45
CA GLU A 424 34.34 -3.68 -2.27
C GLU A 424 33.55 -3.62 -0.94
N LYS A 425 32.42 -2.89 -0.92
CA LYS A 425 31.58 -2.73 0.27
C LYS A 425 30.47 -3.77 0.42
N ASP A 426 30.40 -4.74 -0.47
CA ASP A 426 29.45 -5.85 -0.34
C ASP A 426 29.93 -6.84 0.73
N SER A 427 28.98 -7.57 1.30
CA SER A 427 29.26 -8.55 2.35
C SER A 427 29.87 -9.86 1.81
N GLY A 428 29.70 -10.12 0.49
CA GLY A 428 30.00 -11.39 -0.15
C GLY A 428 28.84 -12.42 -0.02
N ASP A 429 27.84 -12.15 0.81
CA ASP A 429 26.56 -12.90 0.83
C ASP A 429 25.56 -12.24 -0.10
N LEU A 430 25.35 -12.84 -1.27
CA LEU A 430 24.44 -12.30 -2.30
C LEU A 430 23.03 -12.05 -1.77
N GLN A 431 22.50 -12.91 -0.90
CA GLN A 431 21.17 -12.74 -0.34
C GLN A 431 21.10 -11.48 0.55
N TYR A 432 22.10 -11.28 1.39
CA TYR A 432 22.20 -10.10 2.23
C TYR A 432 22.41 -8.83 1.39
N ASP A 433 23.25 -8.89 0.35
CA ASP A 433 23.53 -7.75 -0.51
C ASP A 433 22.33 -7.36 -1.39
N ILE A 434 21.51 -8.32 -1.84
CA ILE A 434 20.19 -8.05 -2.47
C ILE A 434 19.25 -7.33 -1.48
N PHE A 435 19.22 -7.78 -0.23
CA PHE A 435 18.43 -7.10 0.80
C PHE A 435 18.89 -5.65 1.00
N LYS A 436 20.20 -5.42 1.03
CA LYS A 436 20.78 -4.07 1.10
C LYS A 436 20.42 -3.22 -0.11
N GLU A 437 20.44 -3.81 -1.29
CA GLU A 437 20.05 -3.11 -2.51
C GLU A 437 18.57 -2.69 -2.48
N ARG A 438 17.68 -3.54 -1.93
CA ARG A 438 16.29 -3.16 -1.70
C ARG A 438 16.14 -1.98 -0.75
N GLU A 439 16.91 -1.94 0.35
CA GLU A 439 16.92 -0.80 1.27
C GLU A 439 17.30 0.51 0.56
N LYS A 440 18.30 0.47 -0.33
CA LYS A 440 18.73 1.65 -1.11
C LYS A 440 17.67 2.08 -2.12
N GLU A 441 17.23 1.13 -2.92
CA GLU A 441 16.34 1.39 -4.04
C GLU A 441 14.96 1.85 -3.59
N LEU A 442 14.38 1.15 -2.61
CA LEU A 442 13.04 1.40 -2.11
C LEU A 442 13.01 2.28 -0.84
N LEU A 443 14.08 3.08 -0.64
CA LEU A 443 14.22 3.92 0.54
C LEU A 443 12.94 4.72 0.81
N TYR A 444 12.35 4.50 1.99
CA TYR A 444 11.15 5.17 2.50
C TYR A 444 9.87 5.00 1.66
N GLU A 445 9.80 3.99 0.80
CA GLU A 445 8.58 3.65 0.04
C GLU A 445 7.63 2.73 0.80
N GLY A 446 8.00 2.27 2.00
CA GLY A 446 7.16 1.44 2.86
C GLY A 446 7.29 -0.07 2.61
N GLN A 447 8.25 -0.49 1.80
CA GLN A 447 8.49 -1.91 1.51
C GLN A 447 9.46 -2.58 2.53
N ASP A 448 10.21 -1.81 3.29
CA ASP A 448 11.32 -2.29 4.11
C ASP A 448 10.91 -2.82 5.49
N VAL A 449 9.77 -2.39 6.03
CA VAL A 449 9.35 -2.65 7.41
C VAL A 449 9.32 -4.13 7.76
N TYR A 450 8.89 -4.94 6.82
CA TYR A 450 8.55 -6.33 7.08
C TYR A 450 9.74 -7.30 6.92
N LYS A 451 10.68 -6.92 6.08
CA LYS A 451 11.86 -7.78 5.82
C LYS A 451 12.89 -7.74 6.93
N ARG A 452 12.97 -6.65 7.69
CA ARG A 452 13.86 -6.55 8.86
C ARG A 452 13.46 -7.43 10.02
N GLN A 453 12.19 -7.63 10.26
CA GLN A 453 11.74 -8.60 11.27
C GLN A 453 12.28 -9.99 10.95
N ILE A 454 12.42 -10.30 9.68
CA ILE A 454 12.94 -11.54 9.14
C ILE A 454 14.44 -11.68 9.35
N GLU A 455 15.23 -10.65 9.03
CA GLU A 455 16.69 -10.64 9.19
C GLU A 455 17.09 -10.59 10.66
N THR A 456 16.39 -9.85 11.50
CA THR A 456 16.61 -9.81 12.94
C THR A 456 16.36 -11.16 13.60
N GLN A 457 15.36 -11.91 13.11
CA GLN A 457 15.12 -13.29 13.58
C GLN A 457 16.23 -14.26 13.13
N ARG A 458 16.85 -14.02 11.97
CA ARG A 458 17.95 -14.86 11.45
C ARG A 458 19.25 -14.62 12.22
N THR A 459 19.59 -13.37 12.50
CA THR A 459 20.73 -12.98 13.34
C THR A 459 20.51 -13.35 14.82
N ALA A 460 19.28 -13.30 15.32
CA ALA A 460 18.96 -13.74 16.68
C ALA A 460 18.98 -15.27 16.84
N LYS A 461 18.75 -16.04 15.78
CA LYS A 461 18.94 -17.51 15.83
C LYS A 461 20.41 -17.93 15.90
N SER A 462 21.35 -17.05 15.48
CA SER A 462 22.78 -17.29 15.67
C SER A 462 23.29 -16.86 17.05
N ASN A 463 22.53 -16.02 17.79
CA ASN A 463 22.86 -15.53 19.15
C ASN A 463 21.61 -15.52 20.02
N ILE A 464 21.22 -16.68 20.49
CA ILE A 464 20.28 -16.97 21.60
C ILE A 464 19.48 -15.77 22.12
N LEU A 465 18.39 -15.40 21.42
CA LEU A 465 17.24 -14.71 21.98
C LEU A 465 15.97 -15.26 21.29
N PRO A 466 14.91 -15.61 22.05
CA PRO A 466 13.71 -16.16 21.46
C PRO A 466 13.00 -15.10 20.59
N PRO A 467 12.26 -15.53 19.53
CA PRO A 467 11.53 -14.62 18.67
C PRO A 467 10.49 -13.87 19.49
N VAL A 468 10.63 -12.56 19.57
CA VAL A 468 9.56 -11.70 20.09
C VAL A 468 8.51 -11.57 18.98
N LEU A 469 7.68 -12.59 18.85
CA LEU A 469 6.35 -12.38 18.28
C LEU A 469 5.62 -11.45 19.25
N PRO A 470 4.96 -10.37 18.78
CA PRO A 470 4.13 -9.57 19.68
C PRO A 470 3.09 -10.51 20.29
N ARG A 471 3.23 -10.78 21.59
CA ARG A 471 2.17 -11.46 22.34
C ARG A 471 0.94 -10.57 22.23
N VAL A 472 -0.03 -11.01 21.49
CA VAL A 472 -1.35 -10.39 21.46
C VAL A 472 -1.89 -10.42 22.90
N TYR A 473 -2.01 -9.27 23.48
CA TYR A 473 -2.67 -9.11 24.79
C TYR A 473 -4.13 -9.54 24.62
N VAL A 474 -4.49 -10.63 25.25
CA VAL A 474 -5.89 -11.01 25.45
C VAL A 474 -6.30 -10.35 26.78
N PRO A 475 -7.23 -9.40 26.80
CA PRO A 475 -7.78 -8.90 28.04
C PRO A 475 -8.44 -10.07 28.77
N GLN A 476 -7.93 -10.42 29.93
CA GLN A 476 -8.70 -11.21 30.88
C GLN A 476 -9.87 -10.35 31.35
N LYS A 477 -11.03 -10.97 31.51
CA LYS A 477 -12.37 -10.43 31.79
C LYS A 477 -12.43 -9.27 32.76
#